data_8043378a723ff998ca12e7557ebab5a0
#
_entry.id   8043378a723ff998ca12e7557ebab5a0
#
_cell.length_a   1.000
_cell.length_b   1.000
_cell.length_c   1.000
_cell.angle_alpha   90.00
_cell.angle_beta   90.00
_cell.angle_gamma   90.00
#
_symmetry.space_group_name_H-M   'P 1'
#
loop_
_entity.id
_entity.type
_entity.pdbx_description
1 polymer ?
#
loop_
_entity_poly.entity_id
_entity_poly.type
_entity_poly.pdbx_seq_one_letter_code
_entity_poly.pdbx_strand_id
1 'polypeptide(L)'
;MNKRILVVEDNLLNLELVTDLLEAAGFIVCRAPTAEEGLRAARELSPDLILMDLSLPGLDGLAATRTLRADPATRHLTIIALTAHAMRGDEALALGAGCNGYMTKPIDTRTFAAKVAAFIAAADSRLTEPQNLCQYAN
;
A
#
# COMPACT_ATOMS: atom_id res chain seq x y z
N MET A 1 -5.73 -6.46 -17.38
CA MET A 1 -4.32 -6.18 -17.14
C MET A 1 -3.93 -6.50 -15.73
N ASN A 2 -2.78 -7.15 -15.57
CA ASN A 2 -2.35 -7.54 -14.23
C ASN A 2 -1.74 -6.35 -13.48
N LYS A 3 -2.34 -6.01 -12.36
CA LYS A 3 -1.83 -4.94 -11.52
C LYS A 3 -0.72 -5.47 -10.62
N ARG A 4 0.22 -4.61 -10.30
CA ARG A 4 1.39 -4.96 -9.52
C ARG A 4 1.25 -4.41 -8.11
N ILE A 5 1.38 -5.30 -7.12
CA ILE A 5 1.24 -4.94 -5.70
C ILE A 5 2.60 -5.17 -5.02
N LEU A 6 3.08 -4.16 -4.33
CA LEU A 6 4.27 -4.30 -3.48
C LEU A 6 3.80 -4.53 -2.05
N VAL A 7 4.22 -5.63 -1.44
CA VAL A 7 3.85 -5.97 -0.06
C VAL A 7 5.09 -5.83 0.82
N VAL A 8 5.02 -4.90 1.77
CA VAL A 8 6.10 -4.66 2.74
C VAL A 8 5.67 -5.22 4.08
N GLU A 9 6.20 -6.38 4.43
CA GLU A 9 5.77 -7.14 5.60
C GLU A 9 6.92 -8.03 6.07
N ASP A 10 7.31 -7.92 7.34
CA ASP A 10 8.44 -8.69 7.87
C ASP A 10 8.07 -10.07 8.38
N ASN A 11 6.82 -10.32 8.71
CA ASN A 11 6.35 -11.63 9.16
C ASN A 11 6.15 -12.54 7.97
N LEU A 12 6.95 -13.60 7.88
CA LEU A 12 6.94 -14.49 6.70
C LEU A 12 5.60 -15.16 6.47
N LEU A 13 4.91 -15.56 7.54
CA LEU A 13 3.61 -16.20 7.39
C LEU A 13 2.58 -15.24 6.82
N ASN A 14 2.57 -14.00 7.30
CA ASN A 14 1.67 -12.99 6.76
C ASN A 14 2.03 -12.65 5.32
N LEU A 15 3.30 -12.54 5.02
CA LEU A 15 3.76 -12.23 3.67
C LEU A 15 3.34 -13.32 2.69
N GLU A 16 3.47 -14.58 3.07
CA GLU A 16 3.04 -15.69 2.23
C GLU A 16 1.53 -15.70 2.05
N LEU A 17 0.78 -15.49 3.13
CA LEU A 17 -0.68 -15.46 3.06
C LEU A 17 -1.16 -14.36 2.12
N VAL A 18 -0.66 -13.16 2.30
CA VAL A 18 -1.04 -12.01 1.47
C VAL A 18 -0.66 -12.27 0.01
N THR A 19 0.54 -12.78 -0.22
CA THR A 19 1.01 -13.09 -1.57
C THR A 19 0.09 -14.09 -2.25
N ASP A 20 -0.24 -15.18 -1.55
CA ASP A 20 -1.08 -16.22 -2.13
C ASP A 20 -2.47 -15.69 -2.46
N LEU A 21 -3.05 -14.91 -1.56
CA LEU A 21 -4.39 -14.34 -1.79
C LEU A 21 -4.40 -13.40 -3.00
N LEU A 22 -3.39 -12.58 -3.12
CA LEU A 22 -3.33 -11.61 -4.21
C LEU A 22 -3.01 -12.28 -5.54
N GLU A 23 -2.10 -13.25 -5.55
CA GLU A 23 -1.78 -13.97 -6.78
C GLU A 23 -2.96 -14.78 -7.27
N ALA A 24 -3.70 -15.40 -6.35
CA ALA A 24 -4.91 -16.13 -6.72
C ALA A 24 -5.95 -15.22 -7.37
N ALA A 25 -5.94 -13.94 -7.04
CA ALA A 25 -6.86 -12.96 -7.62
C ALA A 25 -6.33 -12.34 -8.91
N GLY A 26 -5.15 -12.74 -9.37
CA GLY A 26 -4.60 -12.27 -10.64
C GLY A 26 -3.60 -11.13 -10.53
N PHE A 27 -3.24 -10.72 -9.33
CA PHE A 27 -2.25 -9.67 -9.14
C PHE A 27 -0.82 -10.20 -9.27
N ILE A 28 0.09 -9.34 -9.68
CA ILE A 28 1.52 -9.62 -9.65
C ILE A 28 2.06 -9.06 -8.33
N VAL A 29 2.69 -9.91 -7.52
CA VAL A 29 3.12 -9.51 -6.19
C VAL A 29 4.63 -9.39 -6.13
N CYS A 30 5.09 -8.24 -5.61
CA CYS A 30 6.50 -8.01 -5.28
C CYS A 30 6.60 -7.99 -3.76
N ARG A 31 7.57 -8.72 -3.22
CA ARG A 31 7.68 -8.95 -1.78
C ARG A 31 8.87 -8.19 -1.22
N ALA A 32 8.66 -7.48 -0.12
CA ALA A 32 9.73 -6.76 0.56
C ALA A 32 9.62 -7.04 2.05
N PRO A 33 10.54 -7.83 2.63
CA PRO A 33 10.46 -8.16 4.05
C PRO A 33 10.94 -7.05 4.97
N THR A 34 11.53 -6.00 4.43
CA THR A 34 11.97 -4.85 5.22
C THR A 34 11.51 -3.54 4.58
N ALA A 35 11.44 -2.48 5.39
CA ALA A 35 11.07 -1.17 4.87
C ALA A 35 12.09 -0.67 3.84
N GLU A 36 13.36 -0.94 4.08
CA GLU A 36 14.43 -0.51 3.17
C GLU A 36 14.28 -1.16 1.79
N GLU A 37 13.99 -2.45 1.77
CA GLU A 37 13.75 -3.14 0.51
C GLU A 37 12.47 -2.65 -0.14
N GLY A 38 11.46 -2.33 0.67
CA GLY A 38 10.21 -1.76 0.18
C GLY A 38 10.41 -0.42 -0.50
N LEU A 39 11.21 0.45 0.11
CA LEU A 39 11.51 1.76 -0.49
C LEU A 39 12.22 1.62 -1.83
N ARG A 40 13.18 0.70 -1.90
CA ARG A 40 13.91 0.46 -3.15
C ARG A 40 12.97 -0.09 -4.22
N ALA A 41 12.18 -1.09 -3.87
CA ALA A 41 11.25 -1.70 -4.82
C ALA A 41 10.20 -0.71 -5.31
N ALA A 42 9.69 0.15 -4.44
CA ALA A 42 8.71 1.16 -4.84
C ALA A 42 9.28 2.08 -5.91
N ARG A 43 10.53 2.49 -5.74
CA ARG A 43 11.18 3.38 -6.68
C ARG A 43 11.46 2.68 -8.01
N GLU A 44 11.92 1.44 -7.96
CA GLU A 44 12.30 0.69 -9.15
C GLU A 44 11.11 0.19 -9.95
N LEU A 45 10.05 -0.25 -9.28
CA LEU A 45 8.96 -0.97 -9.92
C LEU A 45 7.72 -0.12 -10.17
N SER A 46 7.57 0.99 -9.48
CA SER A 46 6.37 1.83 -9.55
C SER A 46 5.10 0.97 -9.48
N PRO A 47 4.88 0.27 -8.36
CA PRO A 47 3.72 -0.62 -8.26
C PRO A 47 2.41 0.16 -8.30
N ASP A 48 1.33 -0.54 -8.64
CA ASP A 48 0.00 0.06 -8.65
C ASP A 48 -0.54 0.31 -7.25
N LEU A 49 -0.06 -0.47 -6.27
CA LEU A 49 -0.44 -0.30 -4.88
C LEU A 49 0.64 -0.87 -3.98
N ILE A 50 0.87 -0.22 -2.85
CA ILE A 50 1.79 -0.69 -1.81
C ILE A 50 0.98 -1.02 -0.57
N LEU A 51 1.15 -2.25 -0.06
CA LEU A 51 0.64 -2.63 1.25
C LEU A 51 1.79 -2.47 2.25
N MET A 52 1.62 -1.55 3.20
CA MET A 52 2.68 -1.18 4.12
C MET A 52 2.30 -1.59 5.54
N ASP A 53 3.02 -2.56 6.09
CA ASP A 53 2.84 -2.95 7.49
C ASP A 53 3.40 -1.84 8.39
N LEU A 54 2.58 -1.36 9.31
CA LEU A 54 3.00 -0.29 10.22
C LEU A 54 3.89 -0.78 11.35
N SER A 55 3.98 -2.09 11.57
CA SER A 55 4.71 -2.67 12.69
C SER A 55 6.11 -3.16 12.33
N LEU A 56 6.69 -2.61 11.27
CA LEU A 56 8.01 -3.04 10.81
C LEU A 56 9.10 -2.67 11.81
N PRO A 57 10.11 -3.54 12.01
CA PRO A 57 11.25 -3.18 12.84
C PRO A 57 12.17 -2.19 12.12
N GLY A 58 12.98 -1.49 12.90
CA GLY A 58 13.92 -0.52 12.35
C GLY A 58 13.19 0.69 11.79
N LEU A 59 13.34 0.93 10.50
CA LEU A 59 12.56 1.96 9.82
C LEU A 59 11.13 1.46 9.75
N ASP A 60 10.22 2.11 10.46
CA ASP A 60 8.84 1.64 10.56
C ASP A 60 8.02 2.06 9.33
N GLY A 61 6.79 1.49 9.26
CA GLY A 61 5.93 1.73 8.12
C GLY A 61 5.49 3.18 7.96
N LEU A 62 5.32 3.89 9.06
CA LEU A 62 4.96 5.32 9.01
C LEU A 62 6.11 6.14 8.45
N ALA A 63 7.33 5.89 8.94
CA ALA A 63 8.50 6.59 8.44
C ALA A 63 8.75 6.29 6.97
N ALA A 64 8.57 5.02 6.57
CA ALA A 64 8.72 4.62 5.17
C ALA A 64 7.70 5.35 4.30
N THR A 65 6.46 5.45 4.76
CA THR A 65 5.41 6.17 4.03
C THR A 65 5.78 7.63 3.82
N ARG A 66 6.27 8.29 4.88
CA ARG A 66 6.69 9.69 4.77
C ARG A 66 7.83 9.85 3.76
N THR A 67 8.78 8.91 3.77
CA THR A 67 9.89 8.92 2.83
C THR A 67 9.38 8.80 1.39
N LEU A 68 8.42 7.90 1.14
CA LEU A 68 7.85 7.75 -0.19
C LEU A 68 7.12 9.01 -0.65
N ARG A 69 6.40 9.67 0.25
CA ARG A 69 5.68 10.90 -0.09
C ARG A 69 6.61 12.08 -0.33
N ALA A 70 7.79 12.09 0.29
CA ALA A 70 8.76 13.16 0.11
C ALA A 70 9.55 13.01 -1.19
N ASP A 71 9.57 11.83 -1.79
CA ASP A 71 10.34 11.55 -3.00
C ASP A 71 9.46 11.76 -4.23
N PRO A 72 9.83 12.69 -5.14
CA PRO A 72 9.02 12.92 -6.34
C PRO A 72 8.80 11.68 -7.20
N ALA A 73 9.71 10.70 -7.13
CA ALA A 73 9.58 9.47 -7.92
C ALA A 73 8.48 8.55 -7.38
N THR A 74 8.11 8.67 -6.10
CA THR A 74 7.20 7.73 -5.46
C THR A 74 5.99 8.38 -4.79
N ARG A 75 5.95 9.70 -4.70
CA ARG A 75 4.88 10.39 -3.93
C ARG A 75 3.49 10.18 -4.50
N HIS A 76 3.39 9.77 -5.76
CA HIS A 76 2.09 9.54 -6.43
C HIS A 76 1.54 8.12 -6.20
N LEU A 77 2.33 7.23 -5.61
CA LEU A 77 1.93 5.83 -5.46
C LEU A 77 0.81 5.69 -4.43
N THR A 78 -0.05 4.69 -4.65
CA THR A 78 -1.12 4.38 -3.71
C THR A 78 -0.56 3.53 -2.58
N ILE A 79 -0.70 4.00 -1.35
CA ILE A 79 -0.16 3.30 -0.17
C ILE A 79 -1.31 2.99 0.77
N ILE A 80 -1.47 1.71 1.09
CA ILE A 80 -2.49 1.23 2.02
C ILE A 80 -1.77 0.62 3.22
N ALA A 81 -2.07 1.14 4.40
CA ALA A 81 -1.45 0.65 5.63
C ALA A 81 -2.10 -0.64 6.10
N LEU A 82 -1.29 -1.56 6.65
CA LEU A 82 -1.80 -2.71 7.40
C LEU A 82 -1.52 -2.43 8.86
N THR A 83 -2.55 -2.47 9.69
CA THR A 83 -2.42 -2.14 11.11
C THR A 83 -3.11 -3.17 11.99
N ALA A 84 -2.50 -3.49 13.12
CA ALA A 84 -3.09 -4.40 14.12
C ALA A 84 -3.94 -3.65 15.14
N HIS A 85 -3.88 -2.33 15.17
CA HIS A 85 -4.44 -1.54 16.28
C HIS A 85 -5.31 -0.38 15.80
N ALA A 86 -6.27 -0.67 14.93
CA ALA A 86 -7.14 0.37 14.36
C ALA A 86 -7.84 1.21 15.43
N MET A 87 -8.11 0.63 16.58
CA MET A 87 -8.83 1.32 17.66
C MET A 87 -7.97 2.31 18.43
N ARG A 88 -6.70 2.40 18.14
CA ARG A 88 -5.76 3.22 18.92
C ARG A 88 -5.23 4.42 18.16
N GLY A 89 -5.96 4.84 17.14
CA GLY A 89 -5.54 6.00 16.37
C GLY A 89 -4.51 5.69 15.29
N ASP A 90 -4.19 4.41 15.05
CA ASP A 90 -3.26 4.02 14.01
C ASP A 90 -3.74 4.47 12.63
N GLU A 91 -5.06 4.44 12.40
CA GLU A 91 -5.60 4.89 11.12
C GLU A 91 -5.33 6.39 10.90
N ALA A 92 -5.50 7.19 11.94
CA ALA A 92 -5.22 8.62 11.84
C ALA A 92 -3.73 8.86 11.60
N LEU A 93 -2.87 8.09 12.25
CA LEU A 93 -1.43 8.19 12.04
C LEU A 93 -1.05 7.78 10.62
N ALA A 94 -1.66 6.72 10.11
CA ALA A 94 -1.40 6.26 8.75
C ALA A 94 -1.80 7.32 7.73
N LEU A 95 -3.00 7.86 7.86
CA LEU A 95 -3.47 8.90 6.94
C LEU A 95 -2.64 10.16 7.06
N GLY A 96 -2.25 10.52 8.29
CA GLY A 96 -1.39 11.68 8.51
C GLY A 96 0.01 11.53 7.95
N ALA A 97 0.51 10.29 7.85
CA ALA A 97 1.81 10.04 7.23
C ALA A 97 1.73 10.03 5.70
N GLY A 98 0.54 9.95 5.14
CA GLY A 98 0.35 9.99 3.70
C GLY A 98 -0.25 8.73 3.08
N CYS A 99 -0.73 7.78 3.88
CA CYS A 99 -1.41 6.61 3.33
C CYS A 99 -2.75 7.01 2.73
N ASN A 100 -3.13 6.31 1.66
CA ASN A 100 -4.42 6.54 1.00
C ASN A 100 -5.56 5.85 1.73
N GLY A 101 -5.25 4.83 2.52
CA GLY A 101 -6.24 4.10 3.29
C GLY A 101 -5.55 3.12 4.22
N TYR A 102 -6.33 2.28 4.86
CA TYR A 102 -5.78 1.29 5.78
C TYR A 102 -6.64 0.04 5.79
N MET A 103 -6.04 -1.07 6.23
CA MET A 103 -6.73 -2.32 6.45
C MET A 103 -6.23 -2.88 7.78
N THR A 104 -7.09 -3.57 8.50
CA THR A 104 -6.75 -4.08 9.83
C THR A 104 -6.35 -5.54 9.78
N LYS A 105 -5.45 -5.94 10.67
CA LYS A 105 -5.13 -7.34 10.92
C LYS A 105 -6.03 -7.86 12.04
N PRO A 106 -6.37 -9.15 12.06
CA PRO A 106 -5.97 -10.17 11.12
C PRO A 106 -6.68 -10.02 9.76
N ILE A 107 -6.02 -10.51 8.72
CA ILE A 107 -6.53 -10.39 7.36
C ILE A 107 -7.74 -11.32 7.18
N ASP A 108 -8.84 -10.77 6.67
CA ASP A 108 -10.00 -11.58 6.29
C ASP A 108 -9.75 -12.15 4.91
N THR A 109 -9.44 -13.45 4.86
CA THR A 109 -9.03 -14.10 3.61
C THR A 109 -10.11 -14.08 2.54
N ARG A 110 -11.38 -13.91 2.93
CA ARG A 110 -12.49 -13.91 1.98
C ARG A 110 -12.66 -12.58 1.26
N THR A 111 -12.25 -11.49 1.89
CA THR A 111 -12.51 -10.15 1.34
C THR A 111 -11.26 -9.37 1.01
N PHE A 112 -10.08 -9.87 1.39
CA PHE A 112 -8.84 -9.13 1.29
C PHE A 112 -8.54 -8.67 -0.14
N ALA A 113 -8.53 -9.60 -1.08
CA ALA A 113 -8.19 -9.28 -2.46
C ALA A 113 -9.21 -8.32 -3.08
N ALA A 114 -10.48 -8.47 -2.73
CA ALA A 114 -11.52 -7.57 -3.23
C ALA A 114 -11.32 -6.14 -2.71
N LYS A 115 -10.91 -6.01 -1.45
CA LYS A 115 -10.62 -4.70 -0.87
C LYS A 115 -9.42 -4.04 -1.54
N VAL A 116 -8.37 -4.81 -1.82
CA VAL A 116 -7.21 -4.30 -2.54
C VAL A 116 -7.62 -3.84 -3.94
N ALA A 117 -8.42 -4.63 -4.63
CA ALA A 117 -8.91 -4.27 -5.97
C ALA A 117 -9.72 -2.97 -5.91
N ALA A 118 -10.53 -2.78 -4.88
CA ALA A 118 -11.33 -1.58 -4.72
C ALA A 118 -10.44 -0.33 -4.53
N PHE A 119 -9.36 -0.45 -3.77
CA PHE A 119 -8.43 0.67 -3.61
C PHE A 119 -7.76 1.04 -4.92
N ILE A 120 -7.38 0.05 -5.72
CA ILE A 120 -6.77 0.30 -7.03
C ILE A 120 -7.78 0.97 -7.96
N ALA A 121 -9.01 0.48 -7.98
CA ALA A 121 -10.07 1.07 -8.83
C ALA A 121 -10.34 2.52 -8.44
N ALA A 122 -10.36 2.83 -7.15
CA ALA A 122 -10.57 4.19 -6.70
C ALA A 122 -9.44 5.11 -7.15
N ALA A 123 -8.19 4.64 -7.09
CA ALA A 123 -7.05 5.41 -7.56
C ALA A 123 -7.11 5.65 -9.06
N ASP A 124 -7.45 4.61 -9.82
CA ASP A 124 -7.56 4.74 -11.28
C ASP A 124 -8.65 5.73 -11.66
N SER A 125 -9.79 5.69 -10.97
CA SER A 125 -10.89 6.63 -11.22
C SER A 125 -10.44 8.06 -11.02
N ARG A 126 -9.70 8.32 -9.94
CA ARG A 126 -9.21 9.67 -9.67
C ARG A 126 -8.26 10.17 -10.75
N LEU A 127 -7.45 9.26 -11.29
CA LEU A 127 -6.48 9.62 -12.33
C LEU A 127 -7.15 9.92 -13.66
N THR A 128 -8.32 9.35 -13.92
CA THR A 128 -8.97 9.47 -15.22
C THR A 128 -10.08 10.53 -15.28
N GLU A 129 -10.46 11.12 -14.15
CA GLU A 129 -11.51 12.12 -14.12
C GLU A 129 -11.02 13.47 -14.65
N PRO A 130 -11.64 14.01 -15.70
CA PRO A 130 -11.20 15.28 -16.28
C PRO A 130 -11.26 16.45 -15.31
N GLN A 131 -12.29 16.49 -14.46
CA GLN A 131 -12.43 17.58 -13.49
C GLN A 131 -11.29 17.59 -12.49
N ASN A 132 -10.71 16.43 -12.19
CA ASN A 132 -9.55 16.39 -11.33
C ASN A 132 -8.37 17.08 -11.97
N LEU A 133 -8.19 16.89 -13.27
CA LEU A 133 -7.14 17.57 -14.00
C LEU A 133 -7.31 19.07 -13.98
N CYS A 134 -8.55 19.52 -14.14
CA CYS A 134 -8.83 20.95 -14.12
C CYS A 134 -8.53 21.54 -12.73
N GLN A 135 -8.87 20.83 -11.69
CA GLN A 135 -8.59 21.28 -10.34
C GLN A 135 -7.09 21.42 -10.08
N TYR A 136 -6.32 20.52 -10.61
CA TYR A 136 -4.88 20.55 -10.43
C TYR A 136 -4.22 21.66 -11.24
N ALA A 137 -4.82 22.02 -12.36
CA ALA A 137 -4.32 23.10 -13.18
C ALA A 137 -4.49 24.45 -12.49
N ASN A 138 -5.43 24.53 -11.59
CA ASN A 138 -5.70 25.74 -10.84
C ASN A 138 -4.80 25.83 -9.62
#